data_254a166842a17c2ff945e772640f97a6
#
_entry.id   254a166842a17c2ff945e772640f97a6
#
_cell.length_a   1.000
_cell.length_b   1.000
_cell.length_c   1.000
_cell.angle_alpha   90.00
_cell.angle_beta   90.00
_cell.angle_gamma   90.00
#
_symmetry.space_group_name_H-M   'P 1'
#
loop_
_entity.id
_entity.type
_entity.pdbx_description
1 polymer ?
#
loop_
_entity_poly.entity_id
_entity_poly.type
_entity_poly.pdbx_seq_one_letter_code
_entity_poly.pdbx_strand_id
1 'polypeptide(L)'
;MDGSGPKFFSLIDSVLSMVLAASLLASAGPRALAETGTIMIAIGQMKLGSAPTGFTFARTGKGGEAEWTVAEDQTASQGRAIEQTSTDRTDYRFPLAIHDSLSAANLDVEIRFKAVAGKIDQAGGIAVRLRDADNYYVVRANALEDNVRFYRVVQGRREQLGGANPKVTPNQWHKLGLRAEGERFTVSYDGKMLFRVIDRTFAEAGGVALWTKADSVTRFDEMTITTLP
;
A
#
# COMPACT_ATOMS: atom_id res chain seq x y z
N MET A 1 81.19 -16.29 -64.31
CA MET A 1 80.79 -17.63 -63.84
C MET A 1 79.53 -17.32 -62.94
N ASP A 2 78.46 -17.22 -63.51
CA ASP A 2 77.41 -18.17 -63.91
C ASP A 2 76.88 -18.94 -62.69
N GLY A 3 75.61 -18.83 -62.47
CA GLY A 3 74.91 -19.57 -61.44
C GLY A 3 73.49 -19.07 -61.27
N SER A 4 72.71 -19.28 -62.34
CA SER A 4 71.26 -19.12 -62.29
C SER A 4 70.59 -20.16 -61.39
N GLY A 5 69.63 -19.74 -60.59
CA GLY A 5 68.71 -20.61 -59.84
C GLY A 5 67.29 -20.03 -59.83
N PRO A 6 66.23 -20.84 -59.84
CA PRO A 6 64.92 -20.50 -60.44
C PRO A 6 64.01 -19.78 -59.37
N LYS A 7 63.12 -19.01 -59.97
CA LYS A 7 62.01 -18.33 -59.27
C LYS A 7 60.95 -19.33 -58.87
N PHE A 8 60.57 -19.36 -57.58
CA PHE A 8 59.36 -19.99 -57.11
C PHE A 8 58.29 -18.91 -56.85
N PHE A 9 57.19 -19.02 -57.58
CA PHE A 9 55.96 -18.27 -57.32
C PHE A 9 55.30 -18.79 -56.02
N SER A 10 55.07 -17.95 -55.04
CA SER A 10 54.23 -18.27 -53.90
C SER A 10 52.88 -17.60 -54.06
N LEU A 11 51.85 -18.40 -54.17
CA LEU A 11 50.45 -17.98 -54.13
C LEU A 11 50.12 -17.47 -52.76
N ILE A 12 49.61 -16.24 -52.71
CA ILE A 12 49.04 -15.64 -51.49
C ILE A 12 47.59 -16.07 -51.44
N ASP A 13 47.27 -16.99 -50.52
CA ASP A 13 45.90 -17.33 -50.13
C ASP A 13 45.30 -16.20 -49.30
N SER A 14 44.35 -15.50 -49.89
CA SER A 14 43.53 -14.51 -49.18
C SER A 14 42.44 -15.25 -48.37
N VAL A 15 42.65 -15.38 -47.08
CA VAL A 15 41.60 -15.84 -46.17
C VAL A 15 40.67 -14.66 -45.85
N LEU A 16 39.49 -14.70 -46.46
CA LEU A 16 38.41 -13.75 -46.20
C LEU A 16 37.71 -14.16 -44.90
N SER A 17 38.06 -13.49 -43.81
CA SER A 17 37.38 -13.64 -42.50
C SER A 17 35.99 -13.03 -42.56
N MET A 18 34.99 -13.86 -42.66
CA MET A 18 33.57 -13.51 -42.58
C MET A 18 33.19 -13.37 -41.10
N VAL A 19 33.15 -12.11 -40.60
CA VAL A 19 32.64 -11.81 -39.26
C VAL A 19 31.11 -11.93 -39.30
N LEU A 20 30.61 -13.02 -38.74
CA LEU A 20 29.17 -13.23 -38.54
C LEU A 20 28.70 -12.39 -37.33
N ALA A 21 28.11 -11.22 -37.56
CA ALA A 21 27.46 -10.42 -36.53
C ALA A 21 26.13 -11.11 -36.18
N ALA A 22 26.10 -11.84 -35.07
CA ALA A 22 24.89 -12.37 -34.49
C ALA A 22 24.14 -11.22 -33.80
N SER A 23 23.12 -10.69 -34.44
CA SER A 23 22.16 -9.75 -33.84
C SER A 23 21.31 -10.52 -32.85
N LEU A 24 21.53 -10.35 -31.53
CA LEU A 24 20.60 -10.77 -30.48
C LEU A 24 19.35 -9.88 -30.56
N LEU A 25 18.33 -10.35 -31.25
CA LEU A 25 16.97 -9.85 -31.08
C LEU A 25 16.48 -10.30 -29.69
N ALA A 26 16.57 -9.41 -28.69
CA ALA A 26 15.89 -9.58 -27.43
C ALA A 26 14.38 -9.54 -27.71
N SER A 27 13.73 -10.71 -27.77
CA SER A 27 12.28 -10.81 -27.80
C SER A 27 11.75 -10.33 -26.45
N ALA A 28 11.24 -9.10 -26.41
CA ALA A 28 10.40 -8.65 -25.30
C ALA A 28 9.14 -9.54 -25.35
N GLY A 29 9.08 -10.54 -24.46
CA GLY A 29 7.88 -11.33 -24.26
C GLY A 29 6.70 -10.44 -23.90
N PRO A 30 5.45 -10.85 -24.16
CA PRO A 30 4.29 -10.06 -23.82
C PRO A 30 4.31 -9.81 -22.31
N ARG A 31 4.40 -8.54 -21.92
CA ARG A 31 4.23 -8.11 -20.53
C ARG A 31 2.79 -8.42 -20.18
N ALA A 32 2.57 -9.43 -19.32
CA ALA A 32 1.25 -9.73 -18.82
C ALA A 32 0.68 -8.44 -18.21
N LEU A 33 -0.40 -7.93 -18.77
CA LEU A 33 -1.16 -6.85 -18.17
C LEU A 33 -1.66 -7.40 -16.84
N ALA A 34 -1.34 -6.74 -15.73
CA ALA A 34 -1.90 -7.09 -14.43
C ALA A 34 -3.43 -7.01 -14.55
N GLU A 35 -4.12 -8.12 -14.25
CA GLU A 35 -5.57 -8.12 -14.25
C GLU A 35 -6.07 -7.11 -13.22
N THR A 36 -6.91 -6.18 -13.67
CA THR A 36 -7.63 -5.28 -12.76
C THR A 36 -8.71 -6.08 -12.07
N GLY A 37 -8.55 -6.27 -10.77
CA GLY A 37 -9.53 -6.96 -9.93
C GLY A 37 -10.01 -6.05 -8.81
N THR A 38 -11.30 -6.11 -8.47
CA THR A 38 -11.84 -5.42 -7.31
C THR A 38 -12.24 -6.44 -6.25
N ILE A 39 -11.73 -6.26 -5.04
CA ILE A 39 -12.06 -7.05 -3.85
C ILE A 39 -12.90 -6.15 -2.93
N MET A 40 -14.08 -6.62 -2.54
CA MET A 40 -14.88 -6.02 -1.50
C MET A 40 -14.84 -6.91 -0.27
N ILE A 41 -14.39 -6.38 0.85
CA ILE A 41 -14.27 -7.15 2.09
C ILE A 41 -15.67 -7.35 2.69
N ALA A 42 -16.08 -8.62 2.85
CA ALA A 42 -17.42 -9.01 3.29
C ALA A 42 -17.57 -8.90 4.83
N ILE A 43 -17.41 -7.70 5.39
CA ILE A 43 -17.45 -7.44 6.84
C ILE A 43 -18.77 -7.88 7.46
N GLY A 44 -19.90 -7.70 6.78
CA GLY A 44 -21.21 -8.11 7.25
C GLY A 44 -21.40 -9.63 7.46
N GLN A 45 -20.52 -10.47 6.89
CA GLN A 45 -20.53 -11.92 7.07
C GLN A 45 -19.62 -12.40 8.22
N MET A 46 -18.78 -11.54 8.77
CA MET A 46 -17.86 -11.90 9.85
C MET A 46 -18.62 -12.12 11.16
N LYS A 47 -18.12 -13.01 12.02
CA LYS A 47 -18.74 -13.33 13.30
C LYS A 47 -18.57 -12.17 14.29
N LEU A 48 -19.68 -11.70 14.88
CA LEU A 48 -19.68 -10.68 15.93
C LEU A 48 -18.84 -11.12 17.15
N GLY A 49 -18.12 -10.17 17.74
CA GLY A 49 -17.30 -10.38 18.93
C GLY A 49 -16.04 -11.22 18.71
N SER A 50 -15.72 -11.58 17.46
CA SER A 50 -14.49 -12.29 17.12
C SER A 50 -13.50 -11.39 16.38
N ALA A 51 -12.25 -11.83 16.31
CA ALA A 51 -11.27 -11.19 15.43
C ALA A 51 -11.75 -11.23 13.97
N PRO A 52 -11.53 -10.15 13.19
CA PRO A 52 -11.88 -10.13 11.77
C PRO A 52 -11.17 -11.24 10.99
N THR A 53 -11.93 -12.03 10.23
CA THR A 53 -11.38 -13.09 9.38
C THR A 53 -10.71 -12.50 8.14
N GLY A 54 -9.58 -13.10 7.70
CA GLY A 54 -8.79 -12.62 6.56
C GLY A 54 -7.86 -11.45 6.91
N PHE A 55 -7.59 -11.25 8.21
CA PHE A 55 -6.66 -10.24 8.70
C PHE A 55 -5.69 -10.80 9.73
N THR A 56 -4.45 -10.41 9.58
CA THR A 56 -3.38 -10.58 10.58
C THR A 56 -3.13 -9.24 11.28
N PHE A 57 -2.79 -9.26 12.57
CA PHE A 57 -2.64 -8.06 13.37
C PHE A 57 -1.18 -7.79 13.70
N ALA A 58 -0.82 -6.50 13.63
CA ALA A 58 0.51 -6.03 13.95
C ALA A 58 0.43 -4.64 14.59
N ARG A 59 1.57 -4.12 14.99
CA ARG A 59 1.71 -2.79 15.55
C ARG A 59 3.07 -2.19 15.19
N THR A 60 3.08 -0.94 14.73
CA THR A 60 4.29 -0.12 14.66
C THR A 60 4.50 0.58 15.99
N GLY A 61 5.73 0.74 16.41
CA GLY A 61 6.10 1.56 17.57
C GLY A 61 5.97 0.82 18.90
N LYS A 62 5.45 1.47 19.94
CA LYS A 62 5.44 1.02 21.34
C LYS A 62 4.02 0.72 21.83
N GLY A 63 3.90 0.34 23.12
CA GLY A 63 2.62 0.08 23.80
C GLY A 63 2.14 -1.35 23.66
N GLY A 64 0.90 -1.62 24.07
CA GLY A 64 0.25 -2.93 24.01
C GLY A 64 -0.07 -3.40 22.60
N GLU A 65 -0.41 -4.67 22.47
CA GLU A 65 -0.78 -5.28 21.20
C GLU A 65 -2.04 -4.62 20.60
N ALA A 66 -2.21 -4.79 19.29
CA ALA A 66 -3.41 -4.35 18.58
C ALA A 66 -4.60 -5.25 18.94
N GLU A 67 -5.73 -4.65 19.24
CA GLU A 67 -6.96 -5.37 19.57
C GLU A 67 -8.05 -5.03 18.55
N TRP A 68 -8.41 -6.02 17.74
CA TRP A 68 -9.37 -5.88 16.66
C TRP A 68 -10.52 -6.86 16.83
N THR A 69 -11.75 -6.38 16.67
CA THR A 69 -12.97 -7.20 16.77
C THR A 69 -13.97 -6.81 15.69
N VAL A 70 -14.92 -7.70 15.45
CA VAL A 70 -16.12 -7.38 14.67
C VAL A 70 -17.20 -6.88 15.61
N ALA A 71 -17.53 -5.61 15.54
CA ALA A 71 -18.52 -4.95 16.38
C ALA A 71 -19.88 -4.81 15.65
N GLU A 72 -20.97 -4.83 16.42
CA GLU A 72 -22.27 -4.42 15.92
C GLU A 72 -22.34 -2.90 15.75
N ASP A 73 -22.86 -2.44 14.62
CA ASP A 73 -23.13 -1.03 14.37
C ASP A 73 -24.32 -0.89 13.40
N GLN A 74 -25.48 -0.49 13.92
CA GLN A 74 -26.71 -0.35 13.14
C GLN A 74 -26.60 0.72 12.05
N THR A 75 -25.59 1.59 12.10
CA THR A 75 -25.34 2.62 11.09
C THR A 75 -24.29 2.20 10.05
N ALA A 76 -23.67 1.02 10.22
CA ALA A 76 -22.82 0.41 9.21
C ALA A 76 -23.66 -0.17 8.07
N SER A 77 -23.11 -0.27 6.86
CA SER A 77 -23.82 -0.69 5.65
C SER A 77 -24.47 -2.07 5.76
N GLN A 78 -23.85 -2.98 6.53
CA GLN A 78 -24.34 -4.35 6.77
C GLN A 78 -24.48 -4.66 8.29
N GLY A 79 -24.71 -3.62 9.11
CA GLY A 79 -24.91 -3.75 10.56
C GLY A 79 -23.69 -4.18 11.37
N ARG A 80 -22.51 -4.27 10.74
CA ARG A 80 -21.25 -4.69 11.37
C ARG A 80 -20.07 -3.88 10.87
N ALA A 81 -19.08 -3.72 11.74
CA ALA A 81 -17.85 -3.03 11.42
C ALA A 81 -16.64 -3.75 12.05
N ILE A 82 -15.47 -3.63 11.45
CA ILE A 82 -14.20 -3.96 12.08
C ILE A 82 -13.84 -2.81 13.01
N GLU A 83 -13.58 -3.09 14.30
CA GLU A 83 -13.26 -2.09 15.31
C GLU A 83 -11.90 -2.35 15.94
N GLN A 84 -11.05 -1.33 16.01
CA GLN A 84 -9.92 -1.31 16.93
C GLN A 84 -10.44 -0.89 18.30
N THR A 85 -10.24 -1.72 19.33
CA THR A 85 -10.89 -1.55 20.65
C THR A 85 -9.95 -1.14 21.78
N SER A 86 -8.63 -1.35 21.60
CA SER A 86 -7.65 -1.00 22.63
C SER A 86 -7.63 0.49 22.91
N THR A 87 -7.67 0.85 24.18
CA THR A 87 -7.60 2.24 24.68
C THR A 87 -6.21 2.60 25.24
N ASP A 88 -5.17 1.89 24.81
CA ASP A 88 -3.78 2.16 25.18
C ASP A 88 -3.35 3.53 24.65
N ARG A 89 -2.96 4.42 25.57
CA ARG A 89 -2.63 5.82 25.30
C ARG A 89 -1.20 6.10 24.89
N THR A 90 -0.43 5.06 24.59
CA THR A 90 0.93 5.23 24.09
C THR A 90 0.90 5.99 22.76
N ASP A 91 1.40 7.22 22.72
CA ASP A 91 1.29 8.12 21.57
C ASP A 91 1.91 7.52 20.29
N TYR A 92 3.08 6.92 20.40
CA TYR A 92 3.76 6.28 19.26
C TYR A 92 3.40 4.81 19.16
N ARG A 93 2.11 4.52 19.05
CA ARG A 93 1.49 3.21 18.87
C ARG A 93 0.57 3.26 17.67
N PHE A 94 0.81 2.41 16.68
CA PHE A 94 0.02 2.37 15.44
C PHE A 94 -0.47 0.95 15.16
N PRO A 95 -1.67 0.57 15.67
CA PRO A 95 -2.32 -0.70 15.38
C PRO A 95 -2.59 -0.88 13.89
N LEU A 96 -2.33 -2.10 13.40
CA LEU A 96 -2.54 -2.54 12.01
C LEU A 96 -3.43 -3.79 11.99
N ALA A 97 -4.44 -3.79 11.09
CA ALA A 97 -5.12 -5.01 10.65
C ALA A 97 -4.77 -5.21 9.17
N ILE A 98 -3.88 -6.15 8.89
CA ILE A 98 -3.28 -6.40 7.58
C ILE A 98 -4.13 -7.44 6.86
N HIS A 99 -4.58 -7.15 5.64
CA HIS A 99 -5.32 -8.10 4.82
C HIS A 99 -4.41 -9.23 4.32
N ASP A 100 -4.77 -10.49 4.59
CA ASP A 100 -3.86 -11.65 4.49
C ASP A 100 -3.45 -12.01 3.06
N SER A 101 -4.29 -11.74 2.07
CA SER A 101 -4.12 -12.31 0.72
C SER A 101 -3.76 -11.29 -0.37
N LEU A 102 -3.61 -10.00 -0.01
CA LEU A 102 -3.36 -8.96 -1.01
C LEU A 102 -1.93 -8.42 -0.94
N SER A 103 -1.26 -8.42 -2.08
CA SER A 103 -0.01 -7.71 -2.29
C SER A 103 -0.03 -7.06 -3.68
N ALA A 104 0.04 -5.72 -3.73
CA ALA A 104 0.03 -4.97 -4.98
C ALA A 104 0.91 -3.71 -4.88
N ALA A 105 1.48 -3.30 -6.02
CA ALA A 105 2.21 -2.03 -6.14
C ALA A 105 1.25 -0.90 -6.52
N ASN A 106 0.37 -1.15 -7.49
CA ASN A 106 -0.62 -0.19 -7.95
C ASN A 106 -2.01 -0.62 -7.50
N LEU A 107 -2.71 0.26 -6.81
CA LEU A 107 -4.04 -0.05 -6.27
C LEU A 107 -4.83 1.23 -5.95
N ASP A 108 -6.13 1.07 -5.84
CA ASP A 108 -7.06 2.07 -5.32
C ASP A 108 -7.82 1.45 -4.14
N VAL A 109 -7.69 2.03 -2.96
CA VAL A 109 -8.35 1.56 -1.74
C VAL A 109 -9.30 2.62 -1.24
N GLU A 110 -10.54 2.25 -0.99
CA GLU A 110 -11.53 3.08 -0.30
C GLU A 110 -12.05 2.34 0.92
N ILE A 111 -12.17 3.05 2.03
CA ILE A 111 -12.81 2.57 3.25
C ILE A 111 -13.86 3.58 3.74
N ARG A 112 -14.90 3.08 4.41
CA ARG A 112 -15.66 3.91 5.34
C ARG A 112 -15.09 3.75 6.75
N PHE A 113 -14.88 4.83 7.46
CA PHE A 113 -14.43 4.80 8.86
C PHE A 113 -15.29 5.73 9.71
N LYS A 114 -15.37 5.41 11.00
CA LYS A 114 -16.04 6.23 12.02
C LYS A 114 -15.15 6.29 13.27
N ALA A 115 -14.66 7.47 13.60
CA ALA A 115 -13.90 7.71 14.82
C ALA A 115 -14.89 7.74 16.00
N VAL A 116 -14.84 6.72 16.87
CA VAL A 116 -15.82 6.54 17.97
C VAL A 116 -15.35 7.18 19.25
N ALA A 117 -14.10 6.92 19.65
CA ALA A 117 -13.52 7.42 20.89
C ALA A 117 -12.01 7.50 20.81
N GLY A 118 -11.41 8.18 21.80
CA GLY A 118 -9.98 8.36 22.00
C GLY A 118 -9.73 9.71 22.65
N LYS A 119 -8.69 9.81 23.48
CA LYS A 119 -8.28 11.07 24.14
C LYS A 119 -6.96 11.59 23.61
N ILE A 120 -6.05 10.70 23.25
CA ILE A 120 -4.76 11.04 22.64
C ILE A 120 -4.95 11.20 21.13
N ASP A 121 -5.78 10.32 20.53
CA ASP A 121 -6.05 10.37 19.10
C ASP A 121 -7.44 9.83 18.75
N GLN A 122 -8.01 10.25 17.62
CA GLN A 122 -9.23 9.70 17.03
C GLN A 122 -9.03 9.53 15.53
N ALA A 123 -8.14 8.58 15.16
CA ALA A 123 -7.68 8.41 13.81
C ALA A 123 -8.08 7.06 13.20
N GLY A 124 -8.47 7.10 11.94
CA GLY A 124 -8.62 5.93 11.07
C GLY A 124 -7.85 6.11 9.77
N GLY A 125 -7.27 5.04 9.24
CA GLY A 125 -6.42 5.12 8.07
C GLY A 125 -6.30 3.85 7.25
N ILE A 126 -5.62 4.00 6.10
CA ILE A 126 -5.26 2.95 5.14
C ILE A 126 -3.75 2.91 5.02
N ALA A 127 -3.13 1.78 5.29
CA ALA A 127 -1.73 1.53 4.94
C ALA A 127 -1.64 0.73 3.63
N VAL A 128 -0.68 1.07 2.77
CA VAL A 128 -0.44 0.42 1.48
C VAL A 128 1.05 0.16 1.26
N ARG A 129 1.37 -0.73 0.31
CA ARG A 129 2.74 -1.21 0.06
C ARG A 129 3.45 -1.61 1.35
N LEU A 130 2.70 -2.24 2.25
CA LEU A 130 3.19 -2.69 3.54
C LEU A 130 4.12 -3.88 3.33
N ARG A 131 5.39 -3.71 3.66
CA ARG A 131 6.43 -4.75 3.64
C ARG A 131 6.47 -5.51 4.96
N ASP A 132 6.30 -4.77 6.04
CA ASP A 132 6.22 -5.24 7.42
C ASP A 132 5.57 -4.14 8.29
N ALA A 133 5.48 -4.37 9.60
CA ALA A 133 4.85 -3.43 10.53
C ALA A 133 5.59 -2.09 10.67
N ASP A 134 6.80 -1.97 10.17
CA ASP A 134 7.64 -0.77 10.30
C ASP A 134 7.97 -0.08 8.97
N ASN A 135 7.48 -0.63 7.82
CA ASN A 135 7.82 -0.14 6.49
C ASN A 135 6.61 -0.13 5.56
N TYR A 136 5.95 1.05 5.40
CA TYR A 136 4.74 1.23 4.59
C TYR A 136 4.42 2.71 4.31
N TYR A 137 3.45 2.97 3.44
CA TYR A 137 2.76 4.27 3.36
C TYR A 137 1.44 4.23 4.10
N VAL A 138 1.01 5.36 4.67
CA VAL A 138 -0.29 5.47 5.32
C VAL A 138 -0.94 6.82 5.06
N VAL A 139 -2.22 6.80 4.70
CA VAL A 139 -3.13 7.95 4.82
C VAL A 139 -4.00 7.76 6.06
N ARG A 140 -4.19 8.82 6.83
CA ARG A 140 -5.12 8.81 7.97
C ARG A 140 -5.95 10.08 8.04
N ALA A 141 -7.18 9.97 8.53
CA ALA A 141 -8.01 11.09 8.96
C ALA A 141 -8.09 11.10 10.50
N ASN A 142 -8.19 12.27 11.11
CA ASN A 142 -8.21 12.44 12.57
C ASN A 142 -9.28 13.44 12.99
N ALA A 143 -10.22 12.99 13.84
CA ALA A 143 -11.36 13.79 14.29
C ALA A 143 -10.98 14.79 15.40
N LEU A 144 -9.91 14.57 16.18
CA LEU A 144 -9.44 15.55 17.17
C LEU A 144 -8.66 16.70 16.53
N GLU A 145 -8.04 16.46 15.38
CA GLU A 145 -7.18 17.43 14.71
C GLU A 145 -7.84 18.08 13.48
N ASP A 146 -9.01 17.60 13.04
CA ASP A 146 -9.67 18.04 11.81
C ASP A 146 -8.71 18.06 10.62
N ASN A 147 -8.12 16.90 10.34
CA ASN A 147 -7.18 16.81 9.22
C ASN A 147 -7.07 15.41 8.61
N VAL A 148 -6.56 15.38 7.37
CA VAL A 148 -6.11 14.19 6.66
C VAL A 148 -4.63 14.36 6.35
N ARG A 149 -3.81 13.36 6.67
CA ARG A 149 -2.36 13.37 6.46
C ARG A 149 -1.91 12.10 5.76
N PHE A 150 -0.89 12.23 4.92
CA PHE A 150 -0.21 11.13 4.27
C PHE A 150 1.24 11.05 4.72
N TYR A 151 1.69 9.85 5.06
CA TYR A 151 3.03 9.60 5.60
C TYR A 151 3.69 8.43 4.88
N ARG A 152 5.03 8.41 4.90
CA ARG A 152 5.81 7.18 4.83
C ARG A 152 6.25 6.78 6.23
N VAL A 153 6.34 5.48 6.46
CA VAL A 153 6.91 4.88 7.68
C VAL A 153 8.12 4.05 7.23
N VAL A 154 9.30 4.38 7.73
CA VAL A 154 10.55 3.69 7.42
C VAL A 154 11.22 3.31 8.73
N GLN A 155 11.46 2.01 8.94
CA GLN A 155 12.01 1.49 10.20
C GLN A 155 11.24 2.02 11.42
N GLY A 156 9.92 2.00 11.33
CA GLY A 156 9.01 2.48 12.37
C GLY A 156 8.93 4.02 12.52
N ARG A 157 9.71 4.80 11.79
CA ARG A 157 9.74 6.27 11.88
C ARG A 157 8.82 6.89 10.83
N ARG A 158 7.85 7.66 11.29
CA ARG A 158 6.84 8.30 10.45
C ARG A 158 7.27 9.70 10.01
N GLU A 159 7.22 9.95 8.70
CA GLU A 159 7.49 11.25 8.07
C GLU A 159 6.27 11.67 7.24
N GLN A 160 5.79 12.90 7.44
CA GLN A 160 4.65 13.43 6.70
C GLN A 160 5.09 13.90 5.31
N LEU A 161 4.37 13.45 4.28
CA LEU A 161 4.60 13.80 2.88
C LEU A 161 3.56 14.77 2.32
N GLY A 162 2.36 14.79 2.91
CA GLY A 162 1.29 15.67 2.46
C GLY A 162 0.12 15.72 3.42
N GLY A 163 -0.83 16.62 3.16
CA GLY A 163 -2.02 16.74 3.98
C GLY A 163 -2.95 17.88 3.61
N ALA A 164 -4.16 17.82 4.17
CA ALA A 164 -5.20 18.84 4.10
C ALA A 164 -5.98 18.89 5.42
N ASN A 165 -6.79 19.93 5.62
CA ASN A 165 -7.55 20.14 6.86
C ASN A 165 -9.07 20.15 6.62
N PRO A 166 -9.66 19.04 6.12
CA PRO A 166 -11.11 18.93 6.10
C PRO A 166 -11.64 18.73 7.52
N LYS A 167 -12.89 19.10 7.76
CA LYS A 167 -13.60 18.71 8.97
C LYS A 167 -13.74 17.19 9.01
N VAL A 168 -13.37 16.58 10.15
CA VAL A 168 -13.55 15.15 10.42
C VAL A 168 -14.45 15.02 11.65
N THR A 169 -15.74 14.78 11.42
CA THR A 169 -16.73 14.75 12.50
C THR A 169 -16.68 13.41 13.23
N PRO A 170 -16.45 13.38 14.57
CA PRO A 170 -16.50 12.13 15.31
C PRO A 170 -17.90 11.52 15.30
N ASN A 171 -18.00 10.21 15.45
CA ASN A 171 -19.23 9.41 15.43
C ASN A 171 -20.05 9.50 14.13
N GLN A 172 -19.44 9.98 13.04
CA GLN A 172 -20.01 9.95 11.69
C GLN A 172 -19.15 9.08 10.77
N TRP A 173 -19.81 8.42 9.82
CA TRP A 173 -19.15 7.68 8.77
C TRP A 173 -18.58 8.63 7.72
N HIS A 174 -17.30 8.47 7.42
CA HIS A 174 -16.58 9.18 6.37
C HIS A 174 -15.92 8.20 5.41
N LYS A 175 -15.75 8.60 4.17
CA LYS A 175 -14.99 7.84 3.17
C LYS A 175 -13.56 8.38 3.08
N LEU A 176 -12.58 7.48 3.19
CA LEU A 176 -11.17 7.79 2.97
C LEU A 176 -10.67 6.93 1.81
N GLY A 177 -10.07 7.56 0.80
CA GLY A 177 -9.52 6.89 -0.37
C GLY A 177 -8.03 7.15 -0.52
N LEU A 178 -7.30 6.13 -0.96
CA LEU A 178 -5.90 6.18 -1.31
C LEU A 178 -5.64 5.41 -2.60
N ARG A 179 -5.28 6.12 -3.66
CA ARG A 179 -4.86 5.57 -4.94
C ARG A 179 -3.35 5.69 -5.07
N ALA A 180 -2.68 4.55 -5.30
CA ALA A 180 -1.24 4.44 -5.54
C ALA A 180 -0.99 3.95 -6.97
N GLU A 181 -0.29 4.75 -7.79
CA GLU A 181 0.11 4.42 -9.15
C GLU A 181 1.56 4.83 -9.39
N GLY A 182 2.45 3.86 -9.54
CA GLY A 182 3.88 4.12 -9.60
C GLY A 182 4.33 4.93 -8.37
N GLU A 183 4.87 6.10 -8.58
CA GLU A 183 5.33 7.01 -7.52
C GLU A 183 4.26 8.01 -7.03
N ARG A 184 3.08 8.02 -7.66
CA ARG A 184 2.02 8.98 -7.39
C ARG A 184 0.98 8.41 -6.44
N PHE A 185 0.69 9.17 -5.40
CA PHE A 185 -0.37 8.88 -4.45
C PHE A 185 -1.43 9.98 -4.52
N THR A 186 -2.69 9.59 -4.68
CA THR A 186 -3.84 10.50 -4.67
C THR A 186 -4.70 10.18 -3.47
N VAL A 187 -4.98 11.18 -2.65
CA VAL A 187 -5.79 11.07 -1.44
C VAL A 187 -7.14 11.73 -1.67
N SER A 188 -8.21 11.02 -1.32
CA SER A 188 -9.59 11.53 -1.34
C SER A 188 -10.26 11.38 0.03
N TYR A 189 -11.23 12.26 0.30
CA TYR A 189 -12.03 12.25 1.51
C TYR A 189 -13.45 12.69 1.18
N ASP A 190 -14.44 11.89 1.59
CA ASP A 190 -15.86 12.07 1.28
C ASP A 190 -16.12 12.34 -0.22
N GLY A 191 -15.48 11.53 -1.07
CA GLY A 191 -15.61 11.59 -2.52
C GLY A 191 -14.86 12.75 -3.19
N LYS A 192 -14.17 13.62 -2.44
CA LYS A 192 -13.40 14.74 -2.98
C LYS A 192 -11.90 14.45 -2.92
N MET A 193 -11.19 14.65 -4.04
CA MET A 193 -9.73 14.63 -4.04
C MET A 193 -9.21 15.81 -3.19
N LEU A 194 -8.35 15.51 -2.22
CA LEU A 194 -7.74 16.51 -1.33
C LEU A 194 -6.39 16.97 -1.83
N PHE A 195 -5.49 16.02 -2.12
CA PHE A 195 -4.12 16.32 -2.55
C PHE A 195 -3.48 15.11 -3.25
N ARG A 196 -2.34 15.37 -3.88
CA ARG A 196 -1.44 14.36 -4.45
C ARG A 196 -0.05 14.49 -3.89
N VAL A 197 0.65 13.36 -3.81
CA VAL A 197 2.04 13.26 -3.36
C VAL A 197 2.81 12.41 -4.35
N ILE A 198 4.10 12.70 -4.52
CA ILE A 198 5.05 11.87 -5.25
C ILE A 198 6.10 11.39 -4.25
N ASP A 199 6.27 10.08 -4.14
CA ASP A 199 7.33 9.47 -3.32
C ASP A 199 7.75 8.13 -3.93
N ARG A 200 9.04 7.80 -3.82
CA ARG A 200 9.67 6.61 -4.45
C ARG A 200 10.25 5.63 -3.44
N THR A 201 9.98 5.83 -2.16
CA THR A 201 10.62 5.03 -1.08
C THR A 201 10.28 3.56 -1.19
N PHE A 202 9.01 3.22 -1.45
CA PHE A 202 8.56 1.85 -1.67
C PHE A 202 7.91 1.75 -3.03
N ALA A 203 8.61 1.16 -4.02
CA ALA A 203 8.11 0.95 -5.38
C ALA A 203 7.44 -0.43 -5.55
N GLU A 204 7.86 -1.40 -4.74
CA GLU A 204 7.45 -2.80 -4.87
C GLU A 204 6.03 -3.04 -4.33
N ALA A 205 5.46 -4.16 -4.76
CA ALA A 205 4.20 -4.67 -4.21
C ALA A 205 4.31 -4.91 -2.71
N GLY A 206 3.23 -4.63 -1.99
CA GLY A 206 3.12 -4.88 -0.55
C GLY A 206 1.67 -4.97 -0.12
N GLY A 207 1.46 -5.30 1.16
CA GLY A 207 0.14 -5.49 1.76
C GLY A 207 -0.67 -4.20 1.87
N VAL A 208 -1.95 -4.40 2.21
CA VAL A 208 -2.90 -3.34 2.58
C VAL A 208 -3.37 -3.58 4.00
N ALA A 209 -3.50 -2.53 4.80
CA ALA A 209 -3.99 -2.64 6.17
C ALA A 209 -4.91 -1.48 6.56
N LEU A 210 -5.83 -1.76 7.48
CA LEU A 210 -6.47 -0.75 8.32
C LEU A 210 -5.47 -0.28 9.36
N TRP A 211 -5.52 1.00 9.70
CA TRP A 211 -4.55 1.64 10.58
C TRP A 211 -5.25 2.56 11.59
N THR A 212 -4.77 2.56 12.83
CA THR A 212 -5.19 3.53 13.86
C THR A 212 -3.99 4.08 14.63
N LYS A 213 -4.22 5.02 15.56
CA LYS A 213 -3.18 5.59 16.41
C LYS A 213 -3.61 5.61 17.87
N ALA A 214 -2.66 5.29 18.77
CA ALA A 214 -2.80 5.36 20.23
C ALA A 214 -4.10 4.70 20.73
N ASP A 215 -4.93 5.45 21.45
CA ASP A 215 -6.20 5.03 22.03
C ASP A 215 -7.42 5.25 21.11
N SER A 216 -7.18 5.38 19.79
CA SER A 216 -8.27 5.55 18.83
C SER A 216 -9.16 4.31 18.78
N VAL A 217 -10.40 4.41 19.28
CA VAL A 217 -11.45 3.45 18.99
C VAL A 217 -12.09 3.88 17.68
N THR A 218 -11.83 3.09 16.62
CA THR A 218 -12.27 3.43 15.26
C THR A 218 -12.92 2.22 14.62
N ARG A 219 -14.08 2.43 13.98
CA ARG A 219 -14.83 1.45 13.19
C ARG A 219 -14.56 1.62 11.72
N PHE A 220 -14.49 0.49 11.01
CA PHE A 220 -14.26 0.43 9.56
C PHE A 220 -15.33 -0.42 8.90
N ASP A 221 -15.84 0.07 7.77
CA ASP A 221 -16.87 -0.55 6.97
C ASP A 221 -16.58 -0.36 5.48
N GLU A 222 -17.20 -1.12 4.59
CA GLU A 222 -17.09 -0.99 3.12
C GLU A 222 -15.65 -0.88 2.60
N MET A 223 -14.75 -1.74 3.05
CA MET A 223 -13.40 -1.74 2.49
C MET A 223 -13.40 -2.35 1.08
N THR A 224 -13.03 -1.53 0.10
CA THR A 224 -12.89 -1.92 -1.30
C THR A 224 -11.46 -1.71 -1.76
N ILE A 225 -10.88 -2.70 -2.45
CA ILE A 225 -9.52 -2.65 -2.99
C ILE A 225 -9.56 -3.04 -4.46
N THR A 226 -9.12 -2.13 -5.32
CA THR A 226 -8.99 -2.36 -6.77
C THR A 226 -7.51 -2.39 -7.13
N THR A 227 -7.02 -3.50 -7.69
CA THR A 227 -5.68 -3.58 -8.27
C THR A 227 -5.66 -2.87 -9.61
N LEU A 228 -4.57 -2.14 -9.88
CA LEU A 228 -4.36 -1.36 -11.09
C LEU A 228 -3.21 -1.95 -11.90
N PRO A 229 -3.18 -1.75 -13.23
CA PRO A 229 -2.10 -2.22 -14.12
C PRO A 229 -0.72 -1.73 -13.71
#